data_02e812c1a88493e54a6d57000f819bbd
#
_entry.id   02e812c1a88493e54a6d57000f819bbd
#
_cell.length_a   1.000
_cell.length_b   1.000
_cell.length_c   1.000
_cell.angle_alpha   90.00
_cell.angle_beta   90.00
_cell.angle_gamma   90.00
#
_symmetry.space_group_name_H-M   'P 1'
#
loop_
_entity.id
_entity.type
_entity.pdbx_description
1 polymer ?
#
loop_
_entity_poly.entity_id
_entity_poly.type
_entity_poly.pdbx_seq_one_letter_code
_entity_poly.pdbx_strand_id
1 'polypeptide(L)'
;LQITDRGNDNQKSSMKFDLVIDATGRSSKFHQWLKEKGVNISEQRDDAEIVYYTRHYKLLDGVSEPSRHQEEPSMGDLGYMKYGVFPGDSGHFALIICLPLAETELREAIKTGEGFDSVCRTIPGLLPWIGPDKAKSTTNPFGIGQIHAVWREYLENGQPQVLNFFAVGDSHARTNPLYGRGCSIGTLHAHILSDVLSESNDPIERAISFAELTKERIGPIFEASLREDKNGIRKSAELLEKNQKKEKRSLKKWFGKAFGDALGAAAREKIFVHRGIIKTINLLEKPGEFLQDPKIRRTVLMYMLRGRKKNIGIQRPSGLERTEIIEHISTIN
;
A
#
# COMPACT_ATOMS: atom_id res chain seq x y z
N LEU A 1 -17.60 17.88 22.57
CA LEU A 1 -16.28 18.18 21.98
C LEU A 1 -15.79 19.55 22.40
N GLN A 2 -14.46 19.68 22.56
CA GLN A 2 -13.79 20.96 22.73
C GLN A 2 -13.31 21.44 21.37
N ILE A 3 -13.71 22.65 20.99
CA ILE A 3 -13.39 23.24 19.69
C ILE A 3 -12.51 24.47 19.94
N THR A 4 -11.46 24.63 19.12
CA THR A 4 -10.60 25.82 19.15
C THR A 4 -10.80 26.58 17.83
N ASP A 5 -11.32 27.80 17.93
CA ASP A 5 -11.43 28.71 16.79
C ASP A 5 -10.10 29.39 16.51
N ARG A 6 -9.42 28.96 15.43
CA ARG A 6 -8.13 29.51 15.03
C ARG A 6 -8.22 30.91 14.42
N GLY A 7 -9.41 31.29 13.92
CA GLY A 7 -9.67 32.61 13.35
C GLY A 7 -9.98 33.67 14.40
N ASN A 8 -10.22 33.25 15.65
CA ASN A 8 -10.59 34.14 16.75
C ASN A 8 -9.73 33.84 18.01
N ASP A 9 -8.47 34.26 17.97
CA ASP A 9 -7.46 34.17 19.05
C ASP A 9 -7.40 32.82 19.78
N ASN A 10 -7.62 31.71 19.05
CA ASN A 10 -7.68 30.36 19.61
C ASN A 10 -8.72 30.19 20.72
N GLN A 11 -9.83 30.92 20.65
CA GLN A 11 -10.93 30.80 21.62
C GLN A 11 -11.43 29.36 21.68
N LYS A 12 -11.52 28.83 22.90
CA LYS A 12 -12.02 27.46 23.16
C LYS A 12 -13.48 27.51 23.53
N SER A 13 -14.28 26.66 22.91
CA SER A 13 -15.68 26.42 23.24
C SER A 13 -15.97 24.94 23.39
N SER A 14 -16.95 24.60 24.21
CA SER A 14 -17.44 23.23 24.34
C SER A 14 -18.79 23.11 23.65
N MET A 15 -18.92 22.14 22.76
CA MET A 15 -20.15 21.87 22.04
C MET A 15 -20.60 20.42 22.30
N LYS A 16 -21.91 20.23 22.43
CA LYS A 16 -22.54 18.90 22.50
C LYS A 16 -23.04 18.53 21.11
N PHE A 17 -22.89 17.26 20.77
CA PHE A 17 -23.34 16.67 19.51
C PHE A 17 -24.02 15.34 19.82
N ASP A 18 -25.05 15.00 19.07
CA ASP A 18 -25.74 13.71 19.17
C ASP A 18 -24.91 12.58 18.58
N LEU A 19 -24.03 12.91 17.63
CA LEU A 19 -23.17 11.98 16.91
C LEU A 19 -21.82 12.62 16.61
N VAL A 20 -20.73 11.85 16.71
CA VAL A 20 -19.37 12.26 16.36
C VAL A 20 -18.77 11.26 15.37
N ILE A 21 -18.33 11.73 14.23
CA ILE A 21 -17.64 10.92 13.23
C ILE A 21 -16.20 11.40 13.14
N ASP A 22 -15.26 10.51 13.46
CA ASP A 22 -13.83 10.76 13.29
C ASP A 22 -13.36 10.32 11.89
N ALA A 23 -13.32 11.26 10.97
CA ALA A 23 -12.76 11.10 9.63
C ALA A 23 -11.41 11.82 9.49
N THR A 24 -10.69 12.06 10.60
CA THR A 24 -9.43 12.84 10.59
C THR A 24 -8.22 12.03 10.13
N GLY A 25 -8.42 10.76 9.83
CA GLY A 25 -7.45 9.90 9.16
C GLY A 25 -6.25 9.52 10.06
N ARG A 26 -5.08 9.38 9.42
CA ARG A 26 -3.84 8.92 10.07
C ARG A 26 -3.45 9.73 11.31
N SER A 27 -3.75 11.01 11.32
CA SER A 27 -3.37 11.94 12.41
C SER A 27 -4.43 12.08 13.50
N SER A 28 -5.49 11.25 13.48
CA SER A 28 -6.52 11.26 14.51
C SER A 28 -5.91 11.21 15.91
N LYS A 29 -6.45 12.05 16.80
CA LYS A 29 -6.14 12.08 18.22
C LYS A 29 -7.28 11.53 19.08
N PHE A 30 -8.44 11.22 18.50
CA PHE A 30 -9.61 10.81 19.24
C PHE A 30 -9.38 9.56 20.10
N HIS A 31 -8.67 8.56 19.58
CA HIS A 31 -8.32 7.35 20.35
C HIS A 31 -7.48 7.66 21.59
N GLN A 32 -6.59 8.68 21.56
CA GLN A 32 -5.81 9.14 22.69
C GLN A 32 -6.70 9.88 23.70
N TRP A 33 -7.52 10.82 23.22
CA TRP A 33 -8.44 11.59 24.07
C TRP A 33 -9.48 10.71 24.74
N LEU A 34 -9.98 9.69 24.06
CA LEU A 34 -10.90 8.71 24.64
C LEU A 34 -10.20 7.89 25.73
N LYS A 35 -8.96 7.46 25.49
CA LYS A 35 -8.14 6.77 26.50
C LYS A 35 -7.89 7.61 27.74
N GLU A 36 -7.60 8.91 27.58
CA GLU A 36 -7.46 9.86 28.68
C GLU A 36 -8.76 10.01 29.52
N LYS A 37 -9.90 9.68 28.93
CA LYS A 37 -11.21 9.65 29.60
C LYS A 37 -11.60 8.28 30.15
N GLY A 38 -10.68 7.31 30.14
CA GLY A 38 -10.90 5.98 30.68
C GLY A 38 -11.56 5.00 29.70
N VAL A 39 -11.74 5.38 28.43
CA VAL A 39 -12.26 4.48 27.41
C VAL A 39 -11.13 3.57 26.92
N ASN A 40 -11.34 2.24 27.02
CA ASN A 40 -10.34 1.27 26.55
C ASN A 40 -10.56 0.94 25.08
N ILE A 41 -9.65 1.44 24.22
CA ILE A 41 -9.63 1.11 22.79
C ILE A 41 -8.37 0.32 22.51
N SER A 42 -8.52 -0.95 22.17
CA SER A 42 -7.39 -1.76 21.77
C SER A 42 -6.93 -1.39 20.35
N GLU A 43 -5.62 -1.40 20.13
CA GLU A 43 -5.00 -1.08 18.85
C GLU A 43 -4.04 -2.20 18.46
N GLN A 44 -4.29 -2.83 17.32
CA GLN A 44 -3.29 -3.62 16.62
C GLN A 44 -2.46 -2.67 15.76
N ARG A 45 -1.12 -2.79 15.83
CA ARG A 45 -0.19 -1.96 15.08
C ARG A 45 0.97 -2.79 14.57
N ASP A 46 1.13 -2.85 13.27
CA ASP A 46 2.21 -3.59 12.60
C ASP A 46 3.02 -2.62 11.72
N ASP A 47 4.36 -2.67 11.82
CA ASP A 47 5.25 -1.87 10.96
C ASP A 47 5.43 -2.59 9.63
N ALA A 48 5.33 -1.84 8.53
CA ALA A 48 5.59 -2.36 7.19
C ALA A 48 7.09 -2.40 6.84
N GLU A 49 7.97 -1.84 7.70
CA GLU A 49 9.42 -1.77 7.54
C GLU A 49 9.87 -1.22 6.17
N ILE A 50 9.16 -0.23 5.67
CA ILE A 50 9.45 0.41 4.40
C ILE A 50 9.46 1.93 4.52
N VAL A 51 10.12 2.58 3.56
CA VAL A 51 10.12 4.02 3.38
C VAL A 51 9.86 4.36 1.92
N TYR A 52 9.06 5.38 1.69
CA TYR A 52 8.82 5.94 0.36
C TYR A 52 9.64 7.19 0.19
N TYR A 53 10.28 7.31 -0.97
CA TYR A 53 10.87 8.55 -1.43
C TYR A 53 10.14 9.00 -2.68
N THR A 54 9.72 10.24 -2.68
CA THR A 54 8.95 10.86 -3.76
C THR A 54 9.69 12.09 -4.25
N ARG A 55 9.72 12.28 -5.56
CA ARG A 55 10.16 13.52 -6.19
C ARG A 55 9.15 13.91 -7.28
N HIS A 56 8.78 15.19 -7.33
CA HIS A 56 7.84 15.71 -8.32
C HIS A 56 8.58 16.34 -9.49
N TYR A 57 7.95 16.24 -10.64
CA TYR A 57 8.46 16.73 -11.92
C TYR A 57 7.35 17.39 -12.71
N LYS A 58 7.74 18.17 -13.72
CA LYS A 58 6.88 18.71 -14.76
C LYS A 58 7.50 18.40 -16.11
N LEU A 59 6.70 17.89 -17.06
CA LEU A 59 7.10 17.74 -18.44
C LEU A 59 7.46 19.10 -19.02
N LEU A 60 8.46 19.13 -19.90
CA LEU A 60 8.83 20.34 -20.63
C LEU A 60 7.75 20.71 -21.63
N ASP A 61 7.72 21.99 -22.01
CA ASP A 61 6.72 22.49 -22.97
C ASP A 61 6.88 21.74 -24.32
N GLY A 62 5.75 21.28 -24.84
CA GLY A 62 5.71 20.48 -26.07
C GLY A 62 6.02 18.98 -25.89
N VAL A 63 6.39 18.54 -24.69
CA VAL A 63 6.59 17.12 -24.39
C VAL A 63 5.28 16.50 -23.92
N SER A 64 4.88 15.42 -24.58
CA SER A 64 3.69 14.64 -24.21
C SER A 64 4.05 13.57 -23.18
N GLU A 65 3.03 13.15 -22.39
CA GLU A 65 3.16 12.00 -21.49
C GLU A 65 3.60 10.76 -22.28
N PRO A 66 4.65 10.05 -21.81
CA PRO A 66 5.13 8.84 -22.47
C PRO A 66 4.05 7.76 -22.53
N SER A 67 3.99 7.04 -23.66
CA SER A 67 3.10 5.89 -23.76
C SER A 67 3.53 4.79 -22.77
N ARG A 68 2.54 4.13 -22.18
CA ARG A 68 2.76 3.06 -21.20
C ARG A 68 2.85 1.73 -21.94
N HIS A 69 4.04 1.20 -22.10
CA HIS A 69 4.27 -0.09 -22.73
C HIS A 69 4.26 -1.23 -21.70
N GLN A 70 3.68 -2.36 -22.08
CA GLN A 70 3.68 -3.56 -21.21
C GLN A 70 5.08 -4.17 -21.03
N GLU A 71 5.98 -3.94 -22.00
CA GLU A 71 7.33 -4.48 -21.95
C GLU A 71 8.23 -3.76 -20.94
N GLU A 72 7.99 -2.47 -20.74
CA GLU A 72 8.74 -1.59 -19.84
C GLU A 72 7.75 -0.89 -18.89
N PRO A 73 7.26 -1.61 -17.86
CA PRO A 73 6.23 -1.05 -17.00
C PRO A 73 6.75 0.14 -16.21
N SER A 74 5.95 1.21 -16.15
CA SER A 74 6.23 2.41 -15.35
C SER A 74 6.00 2.21 -13.84
N MET A 75 5.63 1.00 -13.42
CA MET A 75 5.54 0.57 -12.02
C MET A 75 6.07 -0.86 -11.90
N GLY A 76 6.84 -1.15 -10.85
CA GLY A 76 7.43 -2.48 -10.69
C GLY A 76 7.96 -2.78 -9.29
N ASP A 77 8.30 -4.06 -9.09
CA ASP A 77 8.89 -4.62 -7.88
C ASP A 77 10.14 -5.41 -8.26
N LEU A 78 11.31 -4.88 -7.93
CA LEU A 78 12.62 -5.53 -8.14
C LEU A 78 13.02 -6.42 -6.96
N GLY A 79 12.16 -6.52 -5.94
CA GLY A 79 12.38 -7.28 -4.71
C GLY A 79 13.13 -6.48 -3.63
N TYR A 80 14.22 -5.82 -3.96
CA TYR A 80 14.97 -4.92 -3.08
C TYR A 80 14.49 -3.45 -3.16
N MET A 81 13.72 -3.11 -4.18
CA MET A 81 13.16 -1.79 -4.45
C MET A 81 11.86 -1.91 -5.24
N LYS A 82 10.89 -1.06 -4.94
CA LYS A 82 9.70 -0.86 -5.78
C LYS A 82 9.73 0.56 -6.32
N TYR A 83 9.16 0.73 -7.50
CA TYR A 83 9.13 2.03 -8.17
C TYR A 83 7.78 2.27 -8.86
N GLY A 84 7.48 3.53 -9.12
CA GLY A 84 6.28 3.89 -9.86
C GLY A 84 6.25 5.32 -10.33
N VAL A 85 5.55 5.53 -11.45
CA VAL A 85 5.19 6.85 -11.98
C VAL A 85 3.73 7.12 -11.65
N PHE A 86 3.46 8.31 -11.13
CA PHE A 86 2.13 8.78 -10.82
C PHE A 86 1.86 10.09 -11.56
N PRO A 87 1.27 10.03 -12.76
CA PRO A 87 0.89 11.22 -13.52
C PRO A 87 -0.17 12.03 -12.78
N GLY A 88 -0.04 13.34 -12.86
CA GLY A 88 -0.98 14.32 -12.35
C GLY A 88 -1.47 15.24 -13.47
N ASP A 89 -2.03 16.37 -13.09
CA ASP A 89 -2.56 17.34 -14.03
C ASP A 89 -1.49 18.24 -14.65
N SER A 90 -1.77 18.81 -15.81
CA SER A 90 -0.97 19.86 -16.45
C SER A 90 0.51 19.49 -16.66
N GLY A 91 0.76 18.22 -17.00
CA GLY A 91 2.11 17.69 -17.24
C GLY A 91 2.94 17.46 -15.97
N HIS A 92 2.35 17.58 -14.77
CA HIS A 92 3.02 17.22 -13.53
C HIS A 92 2.94 15.72 -13.30
N PHE A 93 3.97 15.15 -12.69
CA PHE A 93 3.99 13.76 -12.27
C PHE A 93 4.92 13.56 -11.07
N ALA A 94 4.75 12.44 -10.37
CA ALA A 94 5.64 12.02 -9.30
C ALA A 94 6.33 10.71 -9.66
N LEU A 95 7.61 10.61 -9.34
CA LEU A 95 8.32 9.33 -9.25
C LEU A 95 8.40 8.93 -7.79
N ILE A 96 8.09 7.67 -7.53
CA ILE A 96 8.14 7.09 -6.19
C ILE A 96 9.09 5.89 -6.20
N ILE A 97 10.01 5.88 -5.24
CA ILE A 97 10.85 4.74 -4.90
C ILE A 97 10.47 4.28 -3.50
N CYS A 98 10.15 3.01 -3.34
CA CYS A 98 9.87 2.39 -2.05
C CYS A 98 10.98 1.40 -1.72
N LEU A 99 11.63 1.58 -0.58
CA LEU A 99 12.74 0.77 -0.11
C LEU A 99 12.43 0.12 1.25
N PRO A 100 12.91 -1.11 1.49
CA PRO A 100 12.95 -1.66 2.83
C PRO A 100 13.78 -0.78 3.77
N LEU A 101 13.41 -0.71 5.04
CA LEU A 101 14.20 0.05 6.04
C LEU A 101 15.62 -0.48 6.18
N ALA A 102 15.82 -1.78 5.96
CA ALA A 102 17.13 -2.43 5.99
C ALA A 102 18.03 -2.08 4.80
N GLU A 103 17.48 -1.51 3.72
CA GLU A 103 18.25 -1.07 2.54
C GLU A 103 18.85 0.32 2.80
N THR A 104 20.04 0.36 3.41
CA THR A 104 20.67 1.61 3.84
C THR A 104 21.40 2.35 2.73
N GLU A 105 22.10 1.64 1.84
CA GLU A 105 22.94 2.24 0.79
C GLU A 105 22.11 3.01 -0.23
N LEU A 106 21.08 2.36 -0.81
CA LEU A 106 20.18 3.03 -1.75
C LEU A 106 19.38 4.17 -1.09
N ARG A 107 19.01 4.01 0.19
CA ARG A 107 18.31 5.05 0.94
C ARG A 107 19.15 6.32 1.10
N GLU A 108 20.43 6.18 1.38
CA GLU A 108 21.31 7.35 1.46
C GLU A 108 21.47 8.01 0.08
N ALA A 109 21.68 7.24 -0.96
CA ALA A 109 21.86 7.78 -2.31
C ALA A 109 20.66 8.59 -2.82
N ILE A 110 19.42 8.07 -2.63
CA ILE A 110 18.21 8.72 -3.16
C ILE A 110 17.68 9.89 -2.32
N LYS A 111 18.35 10.27 -1.25
CA LYS A 111 18.03 11.48 -0.49
C LYS A 111 18.37 12.77 -1.25
N THR A 112 19.35 12.69 -2.13
CA THR A 112 19.73 13.82 -3.00
C THR A 112 18.98 13.77 -4.32
N GLY A 113 18.76 14.94 -4.94
CA GLY A 113 18.09 15.01 -6.23
C GLY A 113 18.84 14.28 -7.32
N GLU A 114 20.16 14.37 -7.34
CA GLU A 114 21.03 13.72 -8.33
C GLU A 114 21.01 12.20 -8.15
N GLY A 115 21.19 11.71 -6.94
CA GLY A 115 21.16 10.27 -6.65
C GLY A 115 19.78 9.65 -6.93
N PHE A 116 18.68 10.35 -6.60
CA PHE A 116 17.33 9.90 -6.94
C PHE A 116 17.14 9.77 -8.44
N ASP A 117 17.50 10.81 -9.22
CA ASP A 117 17.37 10.80 -10.67
C ASP A 117 18.27 9.74 -11.31
N SER A 118 19.49 9.57 -10.77
CA SER A 118 20.42 8.54 -11.25
C SER A 118 19.83 7.14 -11.10
N VAL A 119 19.32 6.80 -9.93
CA VAL A 119 18.63 5.51 -9.72
C VAL A 119 17.44 5.36 -10.66
N CYS A 120 16.61 6.39 -10.81
CA CYS A 120 15.46 6.33 -11.70
C CYS A 120 15.85 6.08 -13.18
N ARG A 121 16.98 6.64 -13.63
CA ARG A 121 17.50 6.43 -15.01
C ARG A 121 17.99 5.00 -15.27
N THR A 122 18.28 4.22 -14.25
CA THR A 122 18.63 2.79 -14.42
C THR A 122 17.41 1.91 -14.69
N ILE A 123 16.19 2.44 -14.53
CA ILE A 123 14.94 1.70 -14.65
C ILE A 123 14.31 2.01 -16.01
N PRO A 124 14.26 1.02 -16.95
CA PRO A 124 13.77 1.26 -18.32
C PRO A 124 12.37 1.91 -18.36
N GLY A 125 11.44 1.49 -17.50
CA GLY A 125 10.09 2.05 -17.47
C GLY A 125 9.99 3.49 -16.93
N LEU A 126 11.04 4.02 -16.27
CA LEU A 126 11.12 5.39 -15.80
C LEU A 126 11.90 6.30 -16.74
N LEU A 127 12.80 5.74 -17.53
CA LEU A 127 13.68 6.50 -18.43
C LEU A 127 12.93 7.45 -19.38
N PRO A 128 11.79 7.07 -19.99
CA PRO A 128 11.03 7.97 -20.85
C PRO A 128 10.47 9.22 -20.14
N TRP A 129 10.36 9.17 -18.81
CA TRP A 129 9.80 10.25 -17.99
C TRP A 129 10.84 11.26 -17.51
N ILE A 130 12.10 10.83 -17.31
CA ILE A 130 13.09 11.57 -16.52
C ILE A 130 14.32 12.06 -17.32
N GLY A 131 14.31 11.96 -18.63
CA GLY A 131 15.39 12.53 -19.46
C GLY A 131 15.49 14.05 -19.30
N PRO A 132 16.67 14.67 -19.46
CA PRO A 132 16.87 16.12 -19.37
C PRO A 132 16.09 16.87 -20.44
N ASP A 133 15.77 16.22 -21.54
CA ASP A 133 14.94 16.68 -22.64
C ASP A 133 13.44 16.37 -22.45
N LYS A 134 13.05 15.74 -21.34
CA LYS A 134 11.68 15.29 -21.06
C LYS A 134 11.02 16.09 -19.94
N ALA A 135 11.68 16.23 -18.83
CA ALA A 135 11.09 16.83 -17.63
C ALA A 135 12.12 17.56 -16.77
N LYS A 136 11.62 18.47 -15.98
CA LYS A 136 12.38 19.18 -14.95
C LYS A 136 11.79 18.85 -13.57
N SER A 137 12.63 18.62 -12.59
CA SER A 137 12.21 18.43 -11.20
C SER A 137 11.63 19.71 -10.63
N THR A 138 10.54 19.57 -9.86
CA THR A 138 9.88 20.68 -9.17
C THR A 138 10.09 20.65 -7.66
N THR A 139 10.59 19.52 -7.13
CA THR A 139 10.92 19.37 -5.70
C THR A 139 12.26 18.65 -5.52
N ASN A 140 12.82 18.75 -4.32
CA ASN A 140 13.82 17.79 -3.85
C ASN A 140 13.11 16.47 -3.50
N PRO A 141 13.83 15.33 -3.46
CA PRO A 141 13.28 14.10 -2.91
C PRO A 141 12.85 14.28 -1.45
N PHE A 142 11.72 13.73 -1.07
CA PHE A 142 11.29 13.69 0.33
C PHE A 142 10.84 12.30 0.71
N GLY A 143 11.15 11.90 1.95
CA GLY A 143 10.87 10.57 2.47
C GLY A 143 9.63 10.55 3.37
N ILE A 144 8.83 9.50 3.25
CA ILE A 144 7.73 9.20 4.16
C ILE A 144 8.00 7.81 4.75
N GLY A 145 8.29 7.78 6.04
CA GLY A 145 8.49 6.55 6.81
C GLY A 145 7.43 6.35 7.88
N GLN A 146 7.74 5.45 8.85
CA GLN A 146 6.83 5.07 9.92
C GLN A 146 5.48 4.59 9.38
N ILE A 147 5.55 3.71 8.40
CA ILE A 147 4.38 3.14 7.74
C ILE A 147 3.87 1.99 8.58
N HIS A 148 2.81 2.25 9.34
CA HIS A 148 2.16 1.24 10.17
C HIS A 148 0.78 0.91 9.66
N ALA A 149 0.47 -0.37 9.54
CA ALA A 149 -0.90 -0.84 9.49
C ALA A 149 -1.49 -0.75 10.89
N VAL A 150 -2.71 -0.24 10.99
CA VAL A 150 -3.38 -0.02 12.29
C VAL A 150 -4.83 -0.48 12.17
N TRP A 151 -5.29 -1.22 13.18
CA TRP A 151 -6.69 -1.55 13.39
C TRP A 151 -7.08 -1.19 14.82
N ARG A 152 -8.16 -0.43 15.00
CA ARG A 152 -8.69 -0.05 16.31
C ARG A 152 -9.98 -0.79 16.58
N GLU A 153 -10.07 -1.41 17.76
CA GLU A 153 -11.25 -2.14 18.18
C GLU A 153 -12.04 -1.32 19.20
N TYR A 154 -13.28 -1.02 18.86
CA TYR A 154 -14.18 -0.22 19.70
C TYR A 154 -15.18 -1.06 20.48
N LEU A 155 -15.15 -2.39 20.31
CA LEU A 155 -15.87 -3.34 21.15
C LEU A 155 -14.88 -4.07 22.06
N GLU A 156 -15.26 -4.27 23.31
CA GLU A 156 -14.59 -5.15 24.27
C GLU A 156 -15.60 -6.16 24.81
N ASN A 157 -15.33 -7.45 24.62
CA ASN A 157 -16.25 -8.53 24.96
C ASN A 157 -17.67 -8.35 24.37
N GLY A 158 -17.76 -7.83 23.14
CA GLY A 158 -19.02 -7.55 22.45
C GLY A 158 -19.75 -6.29 22.94
N GLN A 159 -19.16 -5.54 23.86
CA GLN A 159 -19.76 -4.31 24.40
C GLN A 159 -19.08 -3.07 23.85
N PRO A 160 -19.84 -2.07 23.38
CA PRO A 160 -19.26 -0.81 22.87
C PRO A 160 -18.57 -0.04 24.00
N GLN A 161 -17.35 0.39 23.73
CA GLN A 161 -16.56 1.19 24.67
C GLN A 161 -16.95 2.68 24.66
N VAL A 162 -17.56 3.13 23.58
CA VAL A 162 -18.06 4.50 23.40
C VAL A 162 -19.31 4.45 22.53
N LEU A 163 -20.30 5.27 22.86
CA LEU A 163 -21.55 5.39 22.12
C LEU A 163 -21.58 6.69 21.31
N ASN A 164 -22.29 6.67 20.19
CA ASN A 164 -22.45 7.82 19.29
C ASN A 164 -21.12 8.38 18.77
N PHE A 165 -20.08 7.54 18.72
CA PHE A 165 -18.77 7.87 18.14
C PHE A 165 -18.38 6.79 17.13
N PHE A 166 -18.01 7.22 15.91
CA PHE A 166 -17.61 6.33 14.83
C PHE A 166 -16.31 6.82 14.20
N ALA A 167 -15.26 6.02 14.28
CA ALA A 167 -14.04 6.25 13.52
C ALA A 167 -14.16 5.62 12.13
N VAL A 168 -13.82 6.35 11.07
CA VAL A 168 -13.91 5.88 9.69
C VAL A 168 -12.59 6.10 8.92
N GLY A 169 -12.34 5.27 7.91
CA GLY A 169 -11.08 5.34 7.15
C GLY A 169 -9.85 5.06 8.02
N ASP A 170 -8.78 5.80 7.80
CA ASP A 170 -7.49 5.63 8.48
C ASP A 170 -7.53 5.90 9.99
N SER A 171 -8.58 6.56 10.49
CA SER A 171 -8.80 6.71 11.93
C SER A 171 -9.28 5.43 12.61
N HIS A 172 -9.86 4.48 11.87
CA HIS A 172 -10.26 3.16 12.34
C HIS A 172 -9.28 2.08 11.84
N ALA A 173 -9.19 1.91 10.51
CA ALA A 173 -8.40 0.87 9.87
C ALA A 173 -7.50 1.48 8.80
N ARG A 174 -6.20 1.42 9.01
CA ARG A 174 -5.18 1.94 8.10
C ARG A 174 -4.32 0.80 7.57
N THR A 175 -4.16 0.74 6.26
CA THR A 175 -3.24 -0.19 5.59
C THR A 175 -2.02 0.55 5.05
N ASN A 176 -1.01 -0.19 4.61
CA ASN A 176 0.13 0.35 3.90
C ASN A 176 -0.32 1.08 2.62
N PRO A 177 0.08 2.35 2.39
CA PRO A 177 -0.26 3.12 1.18
C PRO A 177 0.14 2.44 -0.13
N LEU A 178 1.11 1.53 -0.11
CA LEU A 178 1.57 0.76 -1.27
C LEU A 178 0.43 0.12 -2.07
N TYR A 179 -0.63 -0.27 -1.38
CA TYR A 179 -1.76 -0.98 -2.02
C TYR A 179 -2.82 -0.05 -2.59
N GLY A 180 -2.74 1.25 -2.34
CA GLY A 180 -3.67 2.27 -2.87
C GLY A 180 -5.11 2.13 -2.36
N ARG A 181 -5.35 1.46 -1.23
CA ARG A 181 -6.69 1.05 -0.75
C ARG A 181 -7.34 2.04 0.23
N GLY A 182 -6.62 3.06 0.71
CA GLY A 182 -7.10 3.94 1.77
C GLY A 182 -8.41 4.64 1.45
N CYS A 183 -8.53 5.24 0.26
CA CYS A 183 -9.78 5.90 -0.16
C CYS A 183 -10.94 4.91 -0.27
N SER A 184 -10.72 3.73 -0.85
CA SER A 184 -11.75 2.70 -0.99
C SER A 184 -12.22 2.18 0.37
N ILE A 185 -11.32 1.97 1.33
CA ILE A 185 -11.66 1.58 2.71
C ILE A 185 -12.47 2.70 3.38
N GLY A 186 -12.07 3.96 3.23
CA GLY A 186 -12.82 5.10 3.75
C GLY A 186 -14.23 5.18 3.18
N THR A 187 -14.40 4.93 1.88
CA THR A 187 -15.71 4.89 1.21
C THR A 187 -16.56 3.73 1.72
N LEU A 188 -15.98 2.52 1.89
CA LEU A 188 -16.69 1.39 2.49
C LEU A 188 -17.16 1.68 3.90
N HIS A 189 -16.33 2.32 4.74
CA HIS A 189 -16.73 2.75 6.08
C HIS A 189 -17.91 3.74 6.04
N ALA A 190 -17.88 4.70 5.10
CA ALA A 190 -18.98 5.66 4.96
C ALA A 190 -20.30 4.97 4.57
N HIS A 191 -20.26 3.98 3.68
CA HIS A 191 -21.43 3.18 3.33
C HIS A 191 -21.93 2.36 4.51
N ILE A 192 -21.03 1.65 5.21
CA ILE A 192 -21.40 0.87 6.41
C ILE A 192 -22.06 1.79 7.45
N LEU A 193 -21.48 2.96 7.71
CA LEU A 193 -22.03 3.90 8.68
C LEU A 193 -23.40 4.43 8.24
N SER A 194 -23.57 4.75 6.96
CA SER A 194 -24.85 5.19 6.40
C SER A 194 -25.94 4.14 6.59
N ASP A 195 -25.64 2.87 6.28
CA ASP A 195 -26.57 1.75 6.44
C ASP A 195 -26.98 1.62 7.91
N VAL A 196 -26.01 1.54 8.83
CA VAL A 196 -26.22 1.40 10.27
C VAL A 196 -27.06 2.55 10.86
N LEU A 197 -26.78 3.79 10.46
CA LEU A 197 -27.54 4.95 10.93
C LEU A 197 -28.97 4.98 10.41
N SER A 198 -29.23 4.34 9.26
CA SER A 198 -30.56 4.23 8.66
C SER A 198 -31.40 3.10 9.29
N GLU A 199 -30.74 2.03 9.76
CA GLU A 199 -31.42 0.83 10.25
C GLU A 199 -31.86 0.92 11.72
N SER A 200 -31.11 1.63 12.56
CA SER A 200 -31.44 1.74 13.99
C SER A 200 -31.17 3.15 14.52
N ASN A 201 -31.96 3.53 15.56
CA ASN A 201 -31.76 4.73 16.38
C ASN A 201 -31.12 4.40 17.75
N ASP A 202 -30.97 3.13 18.09
CA ASP A 202 -30.36 2.71 19.34
C ASP A 202 -28.82 2.86 19.25
N PRO A 203 -28.21 3.64 20.18
CA PRO A 203 -26.76 3.86 20.14
C PRO A 203 -25.92 2.60 20.32
N ILE A 204 -26.43 1.61 21.08
CA ILE A 204 -25.73 0.35 21.35
C ILE A 204 -25.77 -0.52 20.09
N GLU A 205 -26.96 -0.70 19.50
CA GLU A 205 -27.11 -1.43 18.24
C GLU A 205 -26.25 -0.84 17.14
N ARG A 206 -26.26 0.49 16.98
CA ARG A 206 -25.42 1.18 16.00
C ARG A 206 -23.95 0.89 16.19
N ALA A 207 -23.45 0.95 17.42
CA ALA A 207 -22.04 0.73 17.71
C ALA A 207 -21.63 -0.73 17.43
N ILE A 208 -22.46 -1.71 17.82
CA ILE A 208 -22.22 -3.12 17.57
C ILE A 208 -22.27 -3.42 16.07
N SER A 209 -23.36 -3.03 15.37
CA SER A 209 -23.54 -3.30 13.95
C SER A 209 -22.42 -2.66 13.11
N PHE A 210 -22.00 -1.44 13.44
CA PHE A 210 -20.89 -0.80 12.75
C PHE A 210 -19.58 -1.58 12.90
N ALA A 211 -19.26 -2.01 14.10
CA ALA A 211 -18.03 -2.76 14.37
C ALA A 211 -18.05 -4.14 13.69
N GLU A 212 -19.17 -4.86 13.74
CA GLU A 212 -19.32 -6.18 13.11
C GLU A 212 -19.24 -6.09 11.58
N LEU A 213 -19.97 -5.16 10.95
CA LEU A 213 -19.94 -4.95 9.50
C LEU A 213 -18.55 -4.47 9.03
N THR A 214 -17.90 -3.60 9.81
CA THR A 214 -16.52 -3.19 9.53
C THR A 214 -15.58 -4.39 9.56
N LYS A 215 -15.68 -5.23 10.57
CA LYS A 215 -14.87 -6.45 10.69
C LYS A 215 -15.15 -7.45 9.57
N GLU A 216 -16.40 -7.61 9.18
CA GLU A 216 -16.80 -8.52 8.08
C GLU A 216 -16.29 -8.03 6.71
N ARG A 217 -16.49 -6.73 6.39
CA ARG A 217 -16.24 -6.20 5.05
C ARG A 217 -14.81 -5.69 4.87
N ILE A 218 -14.20 -5.09 5.88
CA ILE A 218 -12.88 -4.46 5.82
C ILE A 218 -11.80 -5.34 6.45
N GLY A 219 -12.13 -6.13 7.47
CA GLY A 219 -11.18 -7.04 8.13
C GLY A 219 -10.38 -7.92 7.16
N PRO A 220 -11.01 -8.63 6.20
CA PRO A 220 -10.30 -9.45 5.22
C PRO A 220 -9.29 -8.65 4.36
N ILE A 221 -9.59 -7.38 4.06
CA ILE A 221 -8.72 -6.48 3.29
C ILE A 221 -7.51 -6.10 4.14
N PHE A 222 -7.73 -5.74 5.40
CA PHE A 222 -6.68 -5.42 6.35
C PHE A 222 -5.72 -6.59 6.55
N GLU A 223 -6.26 -7.79 6.84
CA GLU A 223 -5.48 -9.01 7.02
C GLU A 223 -4.68 -9.41 5.77
N ALA A 224 -5.25 -9.22 4.58
CA ALA A 224 -4.52 -9.46 3.34
C ALA A 224 -3.35 -8.49 3.19
N SER A 225 -3.55 -7.20 3.52
CA SER A 225 -2.49 -6.19 3.49
C SER A 225 -1.36 -6.51 4.46
N LEU A 226 -1.68 -6.95 5.68
CA LEU A 226 -0.67 -7.40 6.66
C LEU A 226 0.15 -8.59 6.15
N ARG A 227 -0.51 -9.57 5.52
CA ARG A 227 0.21 -10.72 4.93
C ARG A 227 1.13 -10.30 3.80
N GLU A 228 0.72 -9.34 2.99
CA GLU A 228 1.54 -8.79 1.90
C GLU A 228 2.76 -8.04 2.46
N ASP A 229 2.59 -7.22 3.51
CA ASP A 229 3.71 -6.53 4.20
C ASP A 229 4.71 -7.54 4.77
N LYS A 230 4.25 -8.52 5.55
CA LYS A 230 5.11 -9.58 6.12
C LYS A 230 5.86 -10.38 5.04
N ASN A 231 5.21 -10.62 3.90
CA ASN A 231 5.85 -11.24 2.75
C ASN A 231 6.91 -10.34 2.11
N GLY A 232 6.65 -9.03 2.00
CA GLY A 232 7.58 -8.04 1.49
C GLY A 232 8.84 -7.95 2.36
N ILE A 233 8.68 -7.81 3.68
CA ILE A 233 9.77 -7.78 4.68
C ILE A 233 10.65 -9.02 4.53
N ARG A 234 10.03 -10.21 4.48
CA ARG A 234 10.77 -11.47 4.34
C ARG A 234 11.54 -11.56 3.02
N LYS A 235 10.93 -11.18 1.90
CA LYS A 235 11.61 -11.18 0.59
C LYS A 235 12.81 -10.24 0.58
N SER A 236 12.66 -9.06 1.16
CA SER A 236 13.72 -8.06 1.24
C SER A 236 14.88 -8.56 2.10
N ALA A 237 14.58 -9.14 3.26
CA ALA A 237 15.60 -9.75 4.14
C ALA A 237 16.35 -10.88 3.40
N GLU A 238 15.63 -11.79 2.71
CA GLU A 238 16.25 -12.87 1.93
C GLU A 238 17.21 -12.34 0.84
N LEU A 239 16.92 -11.17 0.26
CA LEU A 239 17.77 -10.56 -0.78
C LEU A 239 18.98 -9.82 -0.20
N LEU A 240 18.81 -9.15 0.94
CA LEU A 240 19.88 -8.41 1.62
C LEU A 240 20.86 -9.36 2.33
N GLU A 241 20.35 -10.49 2.86
CA GLU A 241 21.16 -11.53 3.54
C GLU A 241 21.86 -12.50 2.60
N LYS A 242 21.86 -12.30 1.29
CA LYS A 242 22.38 -13.22 0.26
C LYS A 242 23.82 -13.76 0.49
N ASN A 243 24.52 -13.27 1.50
CA ASN A 243 25.84 -13.77 1.89
C ASN A 243 25.86 -14.75 3.08
N GLN A 244 24.73 -15.07 3.71
CA GLN A 244 24.73 -15.93 4.91
C GLN A 244 23.58 -16.94 4.88
N LYS A 245 23.95 -18.22 4.75
CA LYS A 245 23.19 -19.45 5.00
C LYS A 245 22.26 -19.95 3.87
N LYS A 246 22.61 -21.13 3.37
CA LYS A 246 21.70 -21.99 2.58
C LYS A 246 20.42 -22.23 3.38
N GLU A 247 19.32 -21.60 2.95
CA GLU A 247 18.00 -21.77 3.53
C GLU A 247 17.60 -23.26 3.51
N LYS A 248 17.12 -23.80 4.64
CA LYS A 248 16.55 -25.16 4.65
C LYS A 248 15.39 -25.21 3.67
N ARG A 249 15.47 -26.10 2.68
CA ARG A 249 14.44 -26.31 1.65
C ARG A 249 13.14 -26.79 2.33
N SER A 250 12.14 -25.89 2.44
CA SER A 250 10.79 -26.26 2.87
C SER A 250 9.91 -26.48 1.66
N LEU A 251 9.28 -27.65 1.55
CA LEU A 251 8.32 -27.95 0.48
C LEU A 251 7.16 -26.95 0.43
N LYS A 252 6.68 -26.50 1.60
CA LYS A 252 5.62 -25.49 1.70
C LYS A 252 6.05 -24.13 1.10
N LYS A 253 7.27 -23.69 1.40
CA LYS A 253 7.82 -22.45 0.82
C LYS A 253 8.03 -22.58 -0.70
N TRP A 254 8.54 -23.74 -1.14
CA TRP A 254 8.72 -24.01 -2.56
C TRP A 254 7.39 -23.98 -3.30
N PHE A 255 6.34 -24.65 -2.76
CA PHE A 255 5.02 -24.67 -3.36
C PHE A 255 4.40 -23.26 -3.42
N GLY A 256 4.50 -22.47 -2.35
CA GLY A 256 4.03 -21.08 -2.34
C GLY A 256 4.70 -20.21 -3.41
N LYS A 257 6.03 -20.32 -3.56
CA LYS A 257 6.79 -19.63 -4.62
C LYS A 257 6.36 -20.12 -6.01
N ALA A 258 6.19 -21.43 -6.21
CA ALA A 258 5.74 -22.00 -7.48
C ALA A 258 4.33 -21.56 -7.88
N PHE A 259 3.43 -21.47 -6.90
CA PHE A 259 2.07 -20.96 -7.11
C PHE A 259 2.08 -19.47 -7.49
N GLY A 260 2.85 -18.64 -6.78
CA GLY A 260 2.98 -17.21 -7.09
C GLY A 260 3.55 -16.97 -8.50
N ASP A 261 4.60 -17.70 -8.88
CA ASP A 261 5.20 -17.63 -10.21
C ASP A 261 4.20 -18.06 -11.31
N ALA A 262 3.42 -19.11 -11.04
CA ALA A 262 2.39 -19.61 -11.96
C ALA A 262 1.23 -18.62 -12.13
N LEU A 263 0.75 -18.05 -11.02
CA LEU A 263 -0.31 -17.05 -11.02
C LEU A 263 0.11 -15.79 -11.77
N GLY A 264 1.31 -15.28 -11.49
CA GLY A 264 1.86 -14.10 -12.17
C GLY A 264 2.01 -14.33 -13.68
N ALA A 265 2.53 -15.48 -14.10
CA ALA A 265 2.65 -15.84 -15.51
C ALA A 265 1.28 -16.00 -16.18
N ALA A 266 0.34 -16.67 -15.51
CA ALA A 266 -1.03 -16.84 -16.01
C ALA A 266 -1.74 -15.50 -16.16
N ALA A 267 -1.55 -14.56 -15.22
CA ALA A 267 -2.13 -13.23 -15.30
C ALA A 267 -1.60 -12.42 -16.49
N ARG A 268 -0.35 -12.60 -16.86
CA ARG A 268 0.23 -11.91 -18.03
C ARG A 268 -0.27 -12.48 -19.37
N GLU A 269 -0.50 -13.79 -19.46
CA GLU A 269 -0.90 -14.44 -20.71
C GLU A 269 -2.43 -14.64 -20.83
N LYS A 270 -3.20 -14.56 -19.74
CA LYS A 270 -4.64 -14.86 -19.71
C LYS A 270 -5.43 -13.70 -19.08
N ILE A 271 -6.10 -12.92 -19.93
CA ILE A 271 -6.85 -11.73 -19.52
C ILE A 271 -7.90 -12.01 -18.42
N PHE A 272 -8.54 -13.18 -18.39
CA PHE A 272 -9.53 -13.51 -17.37
C PHE A 272 -8.89 -13.72 -15.98
N VAL A 273 -7.65 -14.23 -15.91
CA VAL A 273 -6.88 -14.31 -14.65
C VAL A 273 -6.47 -12.92 -14.20
N HIS A 274 -5.98 -12.09 -15.13
CA HIS A 274 -5.65 -10.69 -14.85
C HIS A 274 -6.86 -9.92 -14.31
N ARG A 275 -8.03 -10.04 -14.94
CA ARG A 275 -9.27 -9.42 -14.46
C ARG A 275 -9.65 -9.85 -13.04
N GLY A 276 -9.46 -11.12 -12.67
CA GLY A 276 -9.69 -11.61 -11.32
C GLY A 276 -8.77 -10.89 -10.30
N ILE A 277 -7.49 -10.74 -10.61
CA ILE A 277 -6.54 -10.00 -9.77
C ILE A 277 -6.95 -8.54 -9.65
N ILE A 278 -7.29 -7.88 -10.76
CA ILE A 278 -7.71 -6.47 -10.78
C ILE A 278 -8.96 -6.24 -9.93
N LYS A 279 -9.95 -7.13 -9.98
CA LYS A 279 -11.13 -7.05 -9.11
C LYS A 279 -10.77 -7.10 -7.63
N THR A 280 -9.88 -8.01 -7.24
CA THR A 280 -9.37 -8.10 -5.86
C THR A 280 -8.60 -6.82 -5.46
N ILE A 281 -7.74 -6.29 -6.34
CA ILE A 281 -7.00 -5.05 -6.08
C ILE A 281 -7.96 -3.87 -5.86
N ASN A 282 -9.01 -3.78 -6.67
CA ASN A 282 -10.02 -2.72 -6.59
C ASN A 282 -11.13 -3.00 -5.55
N LEU A 283 -10.99 -4.01 -4.71
CA LEU A 283 -11.93 -4.39 -3.65
C LEU A 283 -13.35 -4.74 -4.15
N LEU A 284 -13.48 -5.18 -5.39
CA LEU A 284 -14.74 -5.66 -5.98
C LEU A 284 -15.03 -7.13 -5.62
N GLU A 285 -14.03 -7.85 -5.16
CA GLU A 285 -14.08 -9.23 -4.67
C GLU A 285 -13.17 -9.38 -3.44
N LYS A 286 -13.51 -10.30 -2.55
CA LYS A 286 -12.67 -10.60 -1.36
C LYS A 286 -11.30 -11.14 -1.81
N PRO A 287 -10.23 -10.92 -1.02
CA PRO A 287 -8.90 -11.42 -1.35
C PRO A 287 -8.88 -12.94 -1.58
N GLY A 288 -8.47 -13.33 -2.79
CA GLY A 288 -8.41 -14.74 -3.19
C GLY A 288 -9.72 -15.35 -3.71
N GLU A 289 -10.83 -14.63 -3.71
CA GLU A 289 -12.14 -15.12 -4.17
C GLU A 289 -12.11 -15.54 -5.65
N PHE A 290 -11.42 -14.80 -6.51
CA PHE A 290 -11.24 -15.13 -7.92
C PHE A 290 -10.61 -16.52 -8.15
N LEU A 291 -9.86 -17.05 -7.16
CA LEU A 291 -9.29 -18.40 -7.22
C LEU A 291 -10.35 -19.51 -7.02
N GLN A 292 -11.58 -19.16 -6.65
CA GLN A 292 -12.69 -20.11 -6.58
C GLN A 292 -13.23 -20.45 -7.97
N ASP A 293 -13.00 -19.60 -8.98
CA ASP A 293 -13.36 -19.89 -10.38
C ASP A 293 -12.59 -21.13 -10.87
N PRO A 294 -13.30 -22.21 -11.26
CA PRO A 294 -12.67 -23.45 -11.72
C PRO A 294 -11.75 -23.25 -12.94
N LYS A 295 -12.09 -22.29 -13.82
CA LYS A 295 -11.30 -21.95 -15.01
C LYS A 295 -9.96 -21.31 -14.60
N ILE A 296 -9.99 -20.41 -13.64
CA ILE A 296 -8.77 -19.77 -13.11
C ILE A 296 -7.91 -20.81 -12.40
N ARG A 297 -8.47 -21.62 -11.49
CA ARG A 297 -7.74 -22.67 -10.79
C ARG A 297 -7.06 -23.65 -11.75
N ARG A 298 -7.80 -24.15 -12.75
CA ARG A 298 -7.26 -25.07 -13.77
C ARG A 298 -6.12 -24.42 -14.53
N THR A 299 -6.26 -23.17 -14.90
CA THR A 299 -5.22 -22.42 -15.60
C THR A 299 -3.97 -22.27 -14.75
N VAL A 300 -4.09 -21.81 -13.51
CA VAL A 300 -2.94 -21.67 -12.59
C VAL A 300 -2.26 -23.01 -12.37
N LEU A 301 -3.02 -24.11 -12.21
CA LEU A 301 -2.46 -25.45 -12.07
C LEU A 301 -1.65 -25.87 -13.31
N MET A 302 -2.16 -25.60 -14.53
CA MET A 302 -1.40 -25.87 -15.77
C MET A 302 -0.08 -25.08 -15.81
N TYR A 303 -0.08 -23.81 -15.36
CA TYR A 303 1.14 -23.02 -15.25
C TYR A 303 2.08 -23.53 -14.18
N MET A 304 1.58 -24.08 -13.06
CA MET A 304 2.43 -24.76 -12.09
C MET A 304 3.14 -25.98 -12.70
N LEU A 305 2.40 -26.80 -13.47
CA LEU A 305 2.95 -27.98 -14.17
C LEU A 305 3.96 -27.58 -15.28
N ARG A 306 3.81 -26.40 -15.89
CA ARG A 306 4.76 -25.84 -16.86
C ARG A 306 6.16 -25.63 -16.26
N GLY A 307 6.24 -25.44 -14.95
CA GLY A 307 7.47 -25.33 -14.18
C GLY A 307 7.92 -23.87 -13.95
N ARG A 308 8.49 -23.65 -12.77
CA ARG A 308 8.89 -22.32 -12.27
C ARG A 308 9.81 -21.56 -13.23
N LYS A 309 10.83 -22.23 -13.79
CA LYS A 309 11.82 -21.59 -14.68
C LYS A 309 11.16 -20.93 -15.89
N LYS A 310 10.17 -21.59 -16.50
CA LYS A 310 9.44 -21.03 -17.64
C LYS A 310 8.52 -19.88 -17.22
N ASN A 311 7.89 -19.98 -16.04
CA ASN A 311 6.98 -18.95 -15.53
C ASN A 311 7.74 -17.67 -15.15
N ILE A 312 8.92 -17.79 -14.52
CA ILE A 312 9.78 -16.64 -14.19
C ILE A 312 10.26 -15.93 -15.47
N GLY A 313 10.55 -16.66 -16.52
CA GLY A 313 10.95 -16.09 -17.82
C GLY A 313 9.89 -15.20 -18.49
N ILE A 314 8.62 -15.33 -18.09
CA ILE A 314 7.52 -14.44 -18.53
C ILE A 314 7.49 -13.16 -17.70
N GLN A 315 7.95 -13.22 -16.45
CA GLN A 315 8.09 -12.07 -15.57
C GLN A 315 9.45 -11.41 -15.87
N ARG A 316 9.46 -10.46 -16.78
CA ARG A 316 10.70 -9.73 -17.11
C ARG A 316 11.09 -8.84 -15.93
N PRO A 317 12.34 -8.90 -15.44
CA PRO A 317 12.85 -7.90 -14.52
C PRO A 317 12.88 -6.54 -15.26
N SER A 318 12.36 -5.51 -14.62
CA SER A 318 12.23 -4.18 -15.22
C SER A 318 13.31 -3.23 -14.71
N GLY A 319 14.50 -3.73 -14.38
CA GLY A 319 15.62 -2.92 -13.90
C GLY A 319 16.85 -3.76 -13.60
N LEU A 320 17.92 -3.09 -13.19
CA LEU A 320 19.19 -3.69 -12.83
C LEU A 320 19.07 -4.51 -11.54
N GLU A 321 20.00 -5.43 -11.33
CA GLU A 321 20.19 -6.08 -10.04
C GLU A 321 20.71 -5.07 -9.00
N ARG A 322 20.48 -5.35 -7.71
CA ARG A 322 20.88 -4.45 -6.61
C ARG A 322 22.35 -4.04 -6.66
N THR A 323 23.23 -5.00 -6.90
CA THR A 323 24.68 -4.78 -6.97
C THR A 323 25.06 -3.82 -8.11
N GLU A 324 24.43 -3.97 -9.26
CA GLU A 324 24.68 -3.12 -10.44
C GLU A 324 24.24 -1.67 -10.20
N ILE A 325 23.10 -1.47 -9.51
CA ILE A 325 22.65 -0.11 -9.14
C ILE A 325 23.63 0.53 -8.14
N ILE A 326 24.10 -0.21 -7.14
CA ILE A 326 25.05 0.32 -6.18
C ILE A 326 26.38 0.69 -6.84
N GLU A 327 26.89 -0.16 -7.73
CA GLU A 327 28.06 0.16 -8.53
C GLU A 327 27.85 1.43 -9.37
N HIS A 328 26.68 1.53 -10.03
CA HIS A 328 26.33 2.73 -10.82
C HIS A 328 26.32 4.00 -9.97
N ILE A 329 25.75 3.98 -8.79
CA ILE A 329 25.70 5.13 -7.87
C ILE A 329 27.11 5.48 -7.39
N SER A 330 27.96 4.49 -7.11
CA SER A 330 29.32 4.70 -6.62
C SER A 330 30.23 5.39 -7.66
N THR A 331 29.87 5.36 -8.93
CA THR A 331 30.62 6.05 -10.00
C THR A 331 30.23 7.53 -10.15
N ILE A 332 29.18 7.99 -9.45
CA ILE A 332 28.65 9.36 -9.53
C ILE A 332 29.12 10.20 -8.34
N ASN A 333 29.43 9.55 -7.21
CA ASN A 333 30.01 10.21 -6.02
C ASN A 333 31.53 10.23 -6.09
#